data_0366b5e3a99987fccb87857107b04d06
#
_entry.id   0366b5e3a99987fccb87857107b04d06
#
_cell.length_a   1.000
_cell.length_b   1.000
_cell.length_c   1.000
_cell.angle_alpha   90.00
_cell.angle_beta   90.00
_cell.angle_gamma   90.00
#
_symmetry.space_group_name_H-M   'P 1'
#
loop_
_entity.id
_entity.type
_entity.pdbx_description
1 polymer ?
#
loop_
_entity_poly.entity_id
_entity_poly.type
_entity_poly.pdbx_seq_one_letter_code
_entity_poly.pdbx_strand_id
1 'polypeptide(L)'
;MENGWLAWYSGQVKAPKTGRYRFWGYADNNLLVAIDRKPVFEGSRYDSHFQNELKVPRKNHPFLPCLNARAGFASGKWFKVGDAPVRIDLLFGETSMTMTSGILLIEYQGDSYEKTYWGQPKWPLFLTEFPQEKQLAELDELRIHMEEKIKGSFSVSRDSVWQVSSGS
;
A
#
# COMPACT_ATOMS: atom_id res chain seq x y z
N MET A 1 20.44 -1.75 22.52
CA MET A 1 19.60 -0.62 22.14
C MET A 1 18.87 -1.02 20.87
N GLU A 2 17.56 -1.13 20.95
CA GLU A 2 16.73 -1.39 19.77
C GLU A 2 16.67 -0.12 18.95
N ASN A 3 17.28 -0.13 17.77
CA ASN A 3 17.29 1.02 16.88
C ASN A 3 16.06 0.95 15.96
N GLY A 4 14.91 1.31 16.47
CA GLY A 4 13.73 1.55 15.65
C GLY A 4 13.88 2.86 14.87
N TRP A 5 13.19 2.96 13.73
CA TRP A 5 13.09 4.18 12.95
C TRP A 5 11.65 4.37 12.44
N LEU A 6 11.31 5.61 12.20
CA LEU A 6 10.02 6.01 11.67
C LEU A 6 10.24 7.12 10.64
N ALA A 7 9.74 6.90 9.44
CA ALA A 7 9.76 7.89 8.36
C ALA A 7 8.34 8.43 8.13
N TRP A 8 8.23 9.74 8.00
CA TRP A 8 6.99 10.41 7.65
C TRP A 8 7.16 11.15 6.33
N TYR A 9 6.34 10.74 5.36
CA TYR A 9 6.25 11.37 4.04
C TYR A 9 4.94 12.16 3.98
N SER A 10 5.01 13.40 3.52
CA SER A 10 3.83 14.27 3.40
C SER A 10 3.93 15.10 2.12
N GLY A 11 2.82 15.25 1.42
CA GLY A 11 2.76 16.05 0.21
C GLY A 11 1.36 16.20 -0.36
N GLN A 12 1.25 17.01 -1.40
CA GLN A 12 0.04 17.14 -2.19
C GLN A 12 0.13 16.22 -3.42
N VAL A 13 -0.86 15.40 -3.63
CA VAL A 13 -0.92 14.49 -4.77
C VAL A 13 -2.27 14.59 -5.48
N LYS A 14 -2.23 14.51 -6.81
CA LYS A 14 -3.43 14.45 -7.65
C LYS A 14 -3.62 13.02 -8.14
N ALA A 15 -4.79 12.47 -7.88
CA ALA A 15 -5.15 11.14 -8.37
C ALA A 15 -5.24 11.12 -9.91
N PRO A 16 -4.92 9.99 -10.55
CA PRO A 16 -5.01 9.85 -12.01
C PRO A 16 -6.45 10.01 -12.54
N LYS A 17 -7.45 9.71 -11.75
CA LYS A 17 -8.87 9.93 -12.06
C LYS A 17 -9.68 10.22 -10.80
N THR A 18 -10.78 10.92 -10.97
CA THR A 18 -11.71 11.19 -9.85
C THR A 18 -12.49 9.92 -9.48
N GLY A 19 -12.84 9.77 -8.22
CA GLY A 19 -13.63 8.63 -7.78
C GLY A 19 -13.28 8.14 -6.39
N ARG A 20 -13.50 6.85 -6.14
CA ARG A 20 -13.24 6.25 -4.84
C ARG A 20 -12.07 5.28 -4.93
N TYR A 21 -11.19 5.39 -3.94
CA TYR A 21 -10.00 4.58 -3.78
C TYR A 21 -9.96 3.94 -2.41
N ARG A 22 -9.20 2.86 -2.28
CA ARG A 22 -8.73 2.34 -1.01
C ARG A 22 -7.33 1.78 -1.13
N PHE A 23 -6.59 1.84 -0.04
CA PHE A 23 -5.27 1.24 0.04
C PHE A 23 -5.35 -0.22 0.44
N TRP A 24 -4.38 -0.98 -0.03
CA TRP A 24 -4.05 -2.34 0.37
C TRP A 24 -2.58 -2.42 0.71
N GLY A 25 -2.21 -3.33 1.57
CA GLY A 25 -0.80 -3.55 1.84
C GLY A 25 -0.52 -4.06 3.24
N TYR A 26 0.73 -4.00 3.59
CA TYR A 26 1.24 -4.32 4.92
C TYR A 26 2.59 -3.66 5.12
N ALA A 27 3.05 -3.58 6.37
CA ALA A 27 4.44 -3.38 6.74
C ALA A 27 4.81 -4.17 7.98
N ASP A 28 6.05 -4.53 8.05
CA ASP A 28 6.72 -5.01 9.24
C ASP A 28 7.66 -3.89 9.73
N ASN A 29 7.26 -2.94 10.65
CA ASN A 29 6.13 -3.10 11.57
C ASN A 29 5.01 -2.06 11.37
N ASN A 30 5.29 -0.84 10.90
CA ASN A 30 4.33 0.27 10.91
C ASN A 30 4.06 0.76 9.50
N LEU A 31 2.78 0.90 9.16
CA LEU A 31 2.32 1.55 7.94
C LEU A 31 0.96 2.20 8.19
N LEU A 32 0.91 3.52 8.09
CA LEU A 32 -0.30 4.30 8.21
C LEU A 32 -0.41 5.26 7.04
N VAL A 33 -1.60 5.41 6.48
CA VAL A 33 -1.88 6.41 5.45
C VAL A 33 -3.08 7.26 5.85
N ALA A 34 -2.92 8.59 5.73
CA ALA A 34 -4.00 9.54 5.89
C ALA A 34 -4.17 10.35 4.59
N ILE A 35 -5.41 10.67 4.26
CA ILE A 35 -5.79 11.59 3.18
C ILE A 35 -6.49 12.78 3.83
N ASP A 36 -6.01 13.99 3.52
CA ASP A 36 -6.47 15.25 4.10
C ASP A 36 -6.53 15.18 5.64
N ARG A 37 -5.44 14.64 6.24
CA ARG A 37 -5.26 14.43 7.68
C ARG A 37 -6.25 13.44 8.31
N LYS A 38 -7.03 12.71 7.52
CA LYS A 38 -7.94 11.65 8.00
C LYS A 38 -7.30 10.30 7.74
N PRO A 39 -7.03 9.49 8.76
CA PRO A 39 -6.53 8.14 8.57
C PRO A 39 -7.52 7.30 7.74
N VAL A 40 -7.00 6.67 6.69
CA VAL A 40 -7.79 5.83 5.76
C VAL A 40 -7.29 4.40 5.67
N PHE A 41 -6.04 4.16 6.09
CA PHE A 41 -5.44 2.84 6.02
C PHE A 41 -4.39 2.61 7.10
N GLU A 42 -4.39 1.41 7.63
CA GLU A 42 -3.33 0.90 8.51
C GLU A 42 -2.94 -0.52 8.09
N GLY A 43 -1.69 -0.68 7.66
CA GLY A 43 -1.10 -1.96 7.27
C GLY A 43 -0.08 -2.51 8.26
N SER A 44 -0.01 -1.99 9.47
CA SER A 44 0.95 -2.40 10.49
C SER A 44 0.81 -3.87 10.88
N ARG A 45 1.94 -4.51 11.18
CA ARG A 45 1.99 -5.94 11.52
C ARG A 45 1.25 -6.29 12.79
N TYR A 46 1.43 -5.50 13.84
CA TYR A 46 0.79 -5.71 15.13
C TYR A 46 -0.54 -4.98 15.24
N ASP A 47 -1.37 -5.42 16.17
CA ASP A 47 -2.64 -4.78 16.42
C ASP A 47 -2.42 -3.33 16.80
N SER A 48 -3.05 -2.57 16.04
CA SER A 48 -2.82 -1.19 15.74
C SER A 48 -2.99 -0.23 16.90
N HIS A 49 -2.31 0.88 16.77
CA HIS A 49 -2.53 2.08 17.55
C HIS A 49 -3.90 2.72 17.31
N PHE A 50 -4.59 2.35 16.21
CA PHE A 50 -5.90 2.88 15.82
C PHE A 50 -6.94 1.76 15.76
N GLN A 51 -7.25 1.22 16.89
CA GLN A 51 -8.23 0.15 17.12
C GLN A 51 -9.24 -0.07 15.97
N ASN A 52 -9.00 -1.09 15.16
CA ASN A 52 -9.98 -1.75 14.27
C ASN A 52 -10.75 -0.92 13.23
N GLU A 53 -10.81 0.40 13.35
CA GLU A 53 -11.59 1.22 12.41
C GLU A 53 -10.95 1.37 11.03
N LEU A 54 -9.63 1.19 10.95
CA LEU A 54 -8.84 1.39 9.72
C LEU A 54 -8.36 0.09 9.09
N LYS A 55 -8.62 -1.04 9.74
CA LYS A 55 -8.31 -2.38 9.23
C LYS A 55 -9.60 -3.15 8.98
N VAL A 56 -9.75 -3.68 7.80
CA VAL A 56 -10.73 -4.75 7.57
C VAL A 56 -10.17 -6.03 8.20
N PRO A 57 -10.95 -6.77 9.00
CA PRO A 57 -10.48 -7.98 9.66
C PRO A 57 -9.84 -8.96 8.67
N ARG A 58 -8.65 -9.42 8.97
CA ARG A 58 -7.85 -10.33 8.12
C ARG A 58 -8.53 -11.66 7.82
N LYS A 59 -9.47 -12.08 8.64
CA LYS A 59 -10.20 -13.36 8.51
C LYS A 59 -10.88 -13.55 7.16
N ASN A 60 -11.24 -12.48 6.49
CA ASN A 60 -11.98 -12.52 5.23
C ASN A 60 -11.11 -12.21 4.00
N HIS A 61 -9.81 -12.02 4.17
CA HIS A 61 -8.91 -11.79 3.06
C HIS A 61 -8.24 -13.08 2.65
N PRO A 62 -8.41 -13.51 1.38
CA PRO A 62 -7.76 -14.71 0.86
C PRO A 62 -6.25 -14.55 0.71
N PHE A 63 -5.71 -13.38 1.07
CA PHE A 63 -4.34 -13.01 0.80
C PHE A 63 -3.45 -13.27 1.99
N LEU A 64 -2.44 -13.97 1.65
CA LEU A 64 -1.58 -14.64 2.57
C LEU A 64 -0.66 -13.72 3.31
N PRO A 65 -0.23 -14.22 4.46
CA PRO A 65 0.78 -13.56 5.24
C PRO A 65 2.06 -13.42 4.42
N CYS A 66 2.63 -12.25 4.47
CA CYS A 66 4.00 -12.02 4.14
C CYS A 66 4.90 -12.83 5.07
N LEU A 67 6.07 -13.22 4.62
CA LEU A 67 7.21 -13.91 5.26
C LEU A 67 7.07 -14.42 6.71
N ASN A 68 6.19 -13.84 7.49
CA ASN A 68 5.76 -14.32 8.79
C ASN A 68 4.24 -14.53 8.79
N ALA A 69 3.80 -15.71 9.13
CA ALA A 69 2.41 -16.19 9.10
C ALA A 69 1.34 -15.29 9.77
N ARG A 70 1.71 -14.14 10.26
CA ARG A 70 0.83 -13.19 10.97
C ARG A 70 0.56 -11.87 10.23
N ALA A 71 1.32 -11.56 9.19
CA ALA A 71 1.15 -10.35 8.41
C ALA A 71 0.55 -10.68 7.04
N GLY A 72 -0.66 -10.28 6.78
CA GLY A 72 -1.31 -10.36 5.48
C GLY A 72 -1.59 -8.98 4.92
N PHE A 73 -1.96 -8.90 3.65
CA PHE A 73 -2.50 -7.67 3.12
C PHE A 73 -3.74 -7.26 3.94
N ALA A 74 -3.73 -6.03 4.40
CA ALA A 74 -4.90 -5.38 4.96
C ALA A 74 -5.52 -4.47 3.90
N SER A 75 -6.81 -4.21 3.95
CA SER A 75 -7.45 -3.16 3.17
C SER A 75 -7.87 -2.01 4.07
N GLY A 76 -7.80 -0.80 3.52
CA GLY A 76 -8.26 0.41 4.17
C GLY A 76 -9.74 0.70 3.92
N LYS A 77 -10.17 1.85 4.40
CA LYS A 77 -11.50 2.42 4.09
C LYS A 77 -11.50 3.00 2.68
N TRP A 78 -12.67 2.98 2.05
CA TRP A 78 -12.89 3.72 0.82
C TRP A 78 -12.89 5.22 1.10
N PHE A 79 -12.07 5.97 0.37
CA PHE A 79 -12.07 7.43 0.38
C PHE A 79 -12.34 7.99 -1.02
N LYS A 80 -12.88 9.19 -1.09
CA LYS A 80 -13.22 9.84 -2.35
C LYS A 80 -12.21 10.95 -2.65
N VAL A 81 -11.78 11.03 -3.91
CA VAL A 81 -10.99 12.14 -4.44
C VAL A 81 -11.69 12.78 -5.62
N GLY A 82 -11.57 14.11 -5.71
CA GLY A 82 -12.04 14.92 -6.83
C GLY A 82 -10.89 15.27 -7.79
N ASP A 83 -11.07 16.34 -8.55
CA ASP A 83 -10.07 16.85 -9.49
C ASP A 83 -8.94 17.63 -8.81
N ALA A 84 -9.19 18.14 -7.62
CA ALA A 84 -8.18 18.87 -6.84
C ALA A 84 -7.16 17.92 -6.20
N PRO A 85 -5.90 18.35 -6.06
CA PRO A 85 -4.93 17.61 -5.26
C PRO A 85 -5.42 17.40 -3.83
N VAL A 86 -5.06 16.27 -3.24
CA VAL A 86 -5.31 15.95 -1.85
C VAL A 86 -3.98 15.83 -1.10
N ARG A 87 -3.99 16.17 0.17
CA ARG A 87 -2.83 15.91 1.03
C ARG A 87 -2.77 14.43 1.35
N ILE A 88 -1.61 13.83 1.13
CA ILE A 88 -1.29 12.50 1.64
C ILE A 88 -0.25 12.61 2.76
N ASP A 89 -0.47 11.86 3.83
CA ASP A 89 0.51 11.62 4.87
C ASP A 89 0.71 10.11 4.97
N LEU A 90 1.96 9.66 4.85
CA LEU A 90 2.35 8.26 4.94
C LEU A 90 3.39 8.11 6.04
N LEU A 91 3.09 7.27 7.00
CA LEU A 91 3.99 6.90 8.08
C LEU A 91 4.44 5.46 7.85
N PHE A 92 5.74 5.24 7.79
CA PHE A 92 6.35 3.93 7.60
C PHE A 92 7.53 3.76 8.54
N GLY A 93 7.65 2.60 9.16
CA GLY A 93 8.73 2.40 10.10
C GLY A 93 8.87 0.98 10.65
N GLU A 94 9.97 0.79 11.33
CA GLU A 94 10.42 -0.46 11.93
C GLU A 94 10.70 -0.25 13.42
N THR A 95 10.28 -1.19 14.25
CA THR A 95 10.51 -1.15 15.70
C THR A 95 11.65 -2.05 16.16
N SER A 96 12.05 -3.02 15.34
CA SER A 96 13.20 -3.88 15.63
C SER A 96 13.92 -4.27 14.34
N MET A 97 15.24 -4.27 14.37
CA MET A 97 16.13 -4.32 13.21
C MET A 97 16.31 -5.68 12.54
N THR A 98 15.40 -6.61 12.65
CA THR A 98 15.62 -7.95 12.08
C THR A 98 15.21 -8.10 10.63
N MET A 99 14.15 -7.45 10.21
CA MET A 99 13.69 -7.41 8.80
C MET A 99 12.75 -6.24 8.58
N THR A 100 13.03 -5.41 7.59
CA THR A 100 12.11 -4.35 7.15
C THR A 100 11.46 -4.76 5.84
N SER A 101 10.15 -4.79 5.82
CA SER A 101 9.40 -5.04 4.60
C SER A 101 8.08 -4.28 4.62
N GLY A 102 7.63 -3.86 3.45
CA GLY A 102 6.34 -3.21 3.31
C GLY A 102 5.95 -3.03 1.86
N ILE A 103 4.67 -2.96 1.64
CA ILE A 103 4.10 -2.69 0.32
C ILE A 103 2.81 -1.90 0.47
N LEU A 104 2.63 -0.91 -0.39
CA LEU A 104 1.42 -0.11 -0.45
C LEU A 104 0.84 -0.18 -1.87
N LEU A 105 -0.37 -0.69 -1.96
CA LEU A 105 -1.13 -0.85 -3.19
C LEU A 105 -2.35 0.06 -3.16
N ILE A 106 -2.89 0.35 -4.33
CA ILE A 106 -4.06 1.21 -4.46
C ILE A 106 -5.11 0.54 -5.35
N GLU A 107 -6.36 0.55 -4.90
CA GLU A 107 -7.51 0.06 -5.65
C GLU A 107 -8.43 1.23 -5.98
N TYR A 108 -8.89 1.29 -7.22
CA TYR A 108 -9.95 2.19 -7.66
C TYR A 108 -11.27 1.42 -7.74
N GLN A 109 -12.34 1.99 -7.21
CA GLN A 109 -13.66 1.36 -7.20
C GLN A 109 -14.22 1.26 -8.63
N GLY A 110 -14.50 0.06 -9.07
CA GLY A 110 -15.07 -0.23 -10.39
C GLY A 110 -14.04 -0.65 -11.45
N ASP A 111 -12.74 -0.60 -11.16
CA ASP A 111 -11.74 -1.18 -12.05
C ASP A 111 -11.70 -2.70 -11.95
N SER A 112 -11.36 -3.33 -13.06
CA SER A 112 -11.03 -4.75 -13.11
C SER A 112 -9.52 -4.91 -13.12
N TYR A 113 -9.04 -5.90 -12.35
CA TYR A 113 -7.61 -6.18 -12.21
C TYR A 113 -7.30 -7.58 -12.70
N GLU A 114 -6.12 -7.73 -13.32
CA GLU A 114 -5.55 -9.04 -13.57
C GLU A 114 -5.46 -9.83 -12.25
N LYS A 115 -5.59 -11.13 -12.33
CA LYS A 115 -5.52 -11.98 -11.13
C LYS A 115 -4.27 -12.85 -11.18
N THR A 116 -3.75 -13.19 -10.01
CA THR A 116 -2.76 -14.24 -9.84
C THR A 116 -3.37 -15.60 -10.19
N TYR A 117 -2.54 -16.62 -10.37
CA TYR A 117 -2.99 -18.01 -10.49
C TYR A 117 -3.94 -18.43 -9.35
N TRP A 118 -3.77 -17.84 -8.17
CA TRP A 118 -4.57 -18.14 -6.97
C TRP A 118 -5.84 -17.28 -6.84
N GLY A 119 -6.15 -16.46 -7.86
CA GLY A 119 -7.36 -15.65 -7.90
C GLY A 119 -7.27 -14.30 -7.20
N GLN A 120 -6.10 -13.92 -6.67
CA GLN A 120 -5.90 -12.60 -6.07
C GLN A 120 -5.82 -11.52 -7.14
N PRO A 121 -6.51 -10.38 -6.99
CA PRO A 121 -6.30 -9.21 -7.83
C PRO A 121 -4.87 -8.67 -7.69
N LYS A 122 -4.25 -8.34 -8.81
CA LYS A 122 -2.94 -7.67 -8.86
C LYS A 122 -3.16 -6.15 -8.82
N TRP A 123 -3.50 -5.63 -7.65
CA TRP A 123 -3.65 -4.19 -7.50
C TRP A 123 -2.35 -3.46 -7.85
N PRO A 124 -2.41 -2.25 -8.45
CA PRO A 124 -1.22 -1.49 -8.75
C PRO A 124 -0.52 -0.99 -7.48
N LEU A 125 0.80 -0.91 -7.54
CA LEU A 125 1.57 -0.17 -6.55
C LEU A 125 1.08 1.28 -6.47
N PHE A 126 0.98 1.81 -5.26
CA PHE A 126 0.81 3.24 -5.08
C PHE A 126 2.13 3.94 -5.43
N LEU A 127 2.10 4.75 -6.47
CA LEU A 127 3.27 5.42 -7.03
C LEU A 127 2.98 6.91 -7.19
N THR A 128 3.97 7.74 -6.87
CA THR A 128 3.96 9.18 -7.16
C THR A 128 4.89 9.55 -8.32
N GLU A 129 5.70 8.60 -8.77
CA GLU A 129 6.55 8.67 -9.95
C GLU A 129 6.62 7.27 -10.58
N PHE A 130 6.69 7.21 -11.92
CA PHE A 130 6.83 5.92 -12.58
C PHE A 130 8.27 5.42 -12.45
N PRO A 131 8.48 4.15 -12.04
CA PRO A 131 9.82 3.62 -11.82
C PRO A 131 10.70 3.65 -13.07
N GLN A 132 11.99 3.88 -12.88
CA GLN A 132 12.99 3.76 -13.93
C GLN A 132 13.21 2.28 -14.33
N GLU A 133 13.87 2.04 -15.46
CA GLU A 133 14.08 0.70 -16.01
C GLU A 133 14.71 -0.28 -15.00
N LYS A 134 15.75 0.17 -14.29
CA LYS A 134 16.38 -0.66 -13.26
C LYS A 134 15.41 -1.05 -12.13
N GLN A 135 14.61 -0.09 -11.67
CA GLN A 135 13.62 -0.32 -10.62
C GLN A 135 12.49 -1.25 -11.12
N LEU A 136 12.10 -1.12 -12.39
CA LEU A 136 11.10 -2.02 -12.99
C LEU A 136 11.60 -3.47 -13.01
N ALA A 137 12.87 -3.71 -13.32
CA ALA A 137 13.45 -5.05 -13.29
C ALA A 137 13.44 -5.64 -11.87
N GLU A 138 13.82 -4.85 -10.86
CA GLU A 138 13.77 -5.25 -9.44
C GLU A 138 12.34 -5.53 -8.98
N LEU A 139 11.37 -4.73 -9.42
CA LEU A 139 9.95 -4.93 -9.10
C LEU A 139 9.38 -6.18 -9.78
N ASP A 140 9.82 -6.50 -10.99
CA ASP A 140 9.41 -7.72 -11.69
C ASP A 140 9.91 -8.98 -10.97
N GLU A 141 11.15 -8.99 -10.51
CA GLU A 141 11.70 -10.08 -9.69
C GLU A 141 10.91 -10.25 -8.40
N LEU A 142 10.63 -9.14 -7.71
CA LEU A 142 9.83 -9.14 -6.50
C LEU A 142 8.42 -9.67 -6.74
N ARG A 143 7.77 -9.24 -7.82
CA ARG A 143 6.42 -9.65 -8.20
C ARG A 143 6.32 -11.16 -8.43
N ILE A 144 7.28 -11.73 -9.15
CA ILE A 144 7.36 -13.17 -9.40
C ILE A 144 7.56 -13.92 -8.09
N HIS A 145 8.51 -13.48 -7.28
CA HIS A 145 8.78 -14.09 -5.98
C HIS A 145 7.55 -14.06 -5.06
N MET A 146 6.84 -12.95 -5.00
CA MET A 146 5.61 -12.82 -4.20
C MET A 146 4.52 -13.78 -4.70
N GLU A 147 4.33 -13.89 -6.01
CA GLU A 147 3.32 -14.81 -6.58
C GLU A 147 3.64 -16.27 -6.26
N GLU A 148 4.88 -16.67 -6.34
CA GLU A 148 5.32 -18.03 -6.03
C GLU A 148 5.28 -18.37 -4.54
N LYS A 149 5.74 -17.48 -3.69
CA LYS A 149 5.95 -17.76 -2.26
C LYS A 149 4.76 -17.43 -1.39
N ILE A 150 4.06 -16.34 -1.69
CA ILE A 150 2.96 -15.86 -0.85
C ILE A 150 1.62 -15.83 -1.57
N LYS A 151 1.55 -16.34 -2.80
CA LYS A 151 0.34 -16.42 -3.64
C LYS A 151 -0.34 -15.06 -3.89
N GLY A 152 0.35 -13.98 -3.59
CA GLY A 152 -0.05 -12.60 -3.79
C GLY A 152 0.87 -11.91 -4.78
N SER A 153 0.39 -10.87 -5.43
CA SER A 153 1.20 -10.08 -6.36
C SER A 153 0.62 -8.67 -6.51
N PHE A 154 1.29 -7.87 -7.30
CA PHE A 154 0.90 -6.50 -7.62
C PHE A 154 1.11 -6.23 -9.11
N SER A 155 0.61 -5.10 -9.59
CA SER A 155 0.93 -4.58 -10.91
C SER A 155 1.66 -3.23 -10.81
N VAL A 156 2.35 -2.87 -11.89
CA VAL A 156 2.97 -1.55 -12.06
C VAL A 156 2.35 -0.93 -13.31
N SER A 157 1.66 0.19 -13.16
CA SER A 157 0.96 0.87 -14.25
C SER A 157 1.22 2.36 -14.25
N ARG A 158 1.46 2.92 -15.44
CA ARG A 158 1.54 4.38 -15.62
C ARG A 158 0.21 5.07 -15.31
N ASP A 159 -0.90 4.40 -15.58
CA ASP A 159 -2.25 4.93 -15.37
C ASP A 159 -2.64 5.02 -13.88
N SER A 160 -1.83 4.42 -12.99
CA SER A 160 -2.04 4.46 -11.54
C SER A 160 -1.10 5.42 -10.80
N VAL A 161 -0.27 6.18 -11.52
CA VAL A 161 0.65 7.16 -10.91
C VAL A 161 -0.10 8.40 -10.46
N TRP A 162 0.05 8.73 -9.19
CA TRP A 162 -0.47 9.95 -8.59
C TRP A 162 0.54 11.09 -8.77
N GLN A 163 0.13 12.17 -9.37
CA GLN A 163 1.03 13.28 -9.67
C GLN A 163 1.31 14.11 -8.42
N VAL A 164 2.58 14.28 -8.08
CA VAL A 164 2.97 15.23 -7.04
C VAL A 164 2.68 16.64 -7.53
N SER A 165 1.90 17.39 -6.75
CA SER A 165 1.68 18.80 -7.01
C SER A 165 2.77 19.59 -6.28
N SER A 166 3.59 20.32 -7.01
CA SER A 166 4.49 21.33 -6.43
C SER A 166 3.60 22.35 -5.71
N GLY A 167 3.68 22.38 -4.40
CA GLY A 167 3.02 23.40 -3.60
C GLY A 167 3.52 24.78 -4.04
N SER A 168 2.61 25.65 -4.37
CA SER A 168 2.87 27.07 -4.50
C SER A 168 3.07 27.69 -3.14
#